data_2908790fcaad00bf7a1e8decd290e085
#
_entry.id   2908790fcaad00bf7a1e8decd290e085
#
_cell.length_a   1.000
_cell.length_b   1.000
_cell.length_c   1.000
_cell.angle_alpha   90.00
_cell.angle_beta   90.00
_cell.angle_gamma   90.00
#
_symmetry.space_group_name_H-M   'P 1'
#
loop_
_entity.id
_entity.type
_entity.pdbx_description
1 polymer ?
#
loop_
_entity_poly.entity_id
_entity_poly.type
_entity_poly.pdbx_seq_one_letter_code
_entity_poly.pdbx_strand_id
1 'polypeptide(L)'
;MTNSEEFRSNRDNFCYRHPDRQSFVLCQRCMRTICPECQTQAAVGVICPECMREQRATRTSAQKKAERRWSRAPVAAVGTQRPTATYVIIAITAAVFVLQLFIPAIDGLFAFNSVYVIPSIAFEPWRLLTAVFLHSSFFHVGLNMLALWMIGRSLEPLLGHGRFVALYLLSGLGGSVGVALIAPGIWVVGASGAVFGLLGALLVIGRHIGANITGILIVLGINLVIGFIPGYNIAWQAHVGGLVVGALIGLVFARTRTRARQPLQIGLLVLIGVGLLALLAVPAVFYV
;
A
#
# COMPACT_ATOMS: atom_id res chain seq x y z
N MET A 1 -22.67 16.37 37.34
CA MET A 1 -21.34 16.04 37.95
C MET A 1 -21.13 14.53 38.18
N THR A 2 -21.73 13.66 37.35
CA THR A 2 -21.78 12.20 37.52
C THR A 2 -20.82 11.44 36.60
N ASN A 3 -20.10 12.12 35.72
CA ASN A 3 -19.34 11.44 34.65
C ASN A 3 -17.89 11.02 35.04
N SER A 4 -17.29 11.58 36.10
CA SER A 4 -15.89 11.33 36.41
C SER A 4 -15.68 10.10 37.32
N GLU A 5 -16.66 9.79 38.19
CA GLU A 5 -16.60 8.59 39.05
C GLU A 5 -16.95 7.32 38.26
N GLU A 6 -17.98 7.38 37.44
CA GLU A 6 -18.38 6.29 36.56
C GLU A 6 -17.26 5.96 35.52
N PHE A 7 -16.58 6.99 35.01
CA PHE A 7 -15.43 6.82 34.13
C PHE A 7 -14.24 6.14 34.83
N ARG A 8 -13.94 6.52 36.08
CA ARG A 8 -12.85 5.91 36.88
C ARG A 8 -13.17 4.49 37.37
N SER A 9 -14.44 4.17 37.55
CA SER A 9 -14.89 2.84 37.95
C SER A 9 -14.94 1.84 36.79
N ASN A 10 -14.96 2.31 35.55
CA ASN A 10 -15.01 1.44 34.38
C ASN A 10 -13.61 0.89 34.06
N ARG A 11 -13.39 -0.40 34.34
CA ARG A 11 -12.14 -1.11 34.08
C ARG A 11 -11.73 -1.15 32.61
N ASP A 12 -12.66 -0.97 31.69
CA ASP A 12 -12.40 -0.98 30.25
C ASP A 12 -11.62 0.25 29.80
N ASN A 13 -11.59 1.31 30.60
CA ASN A 13 -10.82 2.52 30.36
C ASN A 13 -9.33 2.40 30.77
N PHE A 14 -8.93 1.26 31.34
CA PHE A 14 -7.58 1.02 31.85
C PHE A 14 -6.96 -0.22 31.22
N CYS A 15 -5.62 -0.22 31.15
CA CYS A 15 -4.89 -1.38 30.64
C CYS A 15 -5.17 -2.61 31.51
N TYR A 16 -5.56 -3.74 30.91
CA TYR A 16 -5.88 -4.97 31.65
C TYR A 16 -4.70 -5.53 32.47
N ARG A 17 -3.44 -5.15 32.15
CA ARG A 17 -2.22 -5.52 32.89
C ARG A 17 -1.75 -4.46 33.86
N HIS A 18 -2.08 -3.19 33.59
CA HIS A 18 -1.69 -2.03 34.38
C HIS A 18 -2.95 -1.24 34.72
N PRO A 19 -3.67 -1.62 35.78
CA PRO A 19 -4.95 -1.03 36.18
C PRO A 19 -4.88 0.46 36.53
N ASP A 20 -3.68 0.96 36.79
CA ASP A 20 -3.34 2.35 37.05
C ASP A 20 -3.14 3.19 35.82
N ARG A 21 -3.08 2.57 34.62
CA ARG A 21 -2.79 3.24 33.35
C ARG A 21 -4.01 3.28 32.44
N GLN A 22 -4.50 4.48 32.25
CA GLN A 22 -5.58 4.76 31.32
C GLN A 22 -5.12 4.52 29.87
N SER A 23 -5.98 3.91 29.06
CA SER A 23 -5.76 3.73 27.64
C SER A 23 -7.09 3.53 26.92
N PHE A 24 -7.13 3.93 25.64
CA PHE A 24 -8.27 3.73 24.73
C PHE A 24 -7.90 2.84 23.54
N VAL A 25 -6.72 2.22 23.59
CA VAL A 25 -6.24 1.34 22.54
C VAL A 25 -6.61 -0.09 22.87
N LEU A 26 -7.36 -0.72 21.98
CA LEU A 26 -7.79 -2.11 22.10
C LEU A 26 -6.85 -3.05 21.38
N CYS A 27 -6.60 -4.20 21.98
CA CYS A 27 -5.96 -5.31 21.29
C CYS A 27 -6.88 -5.82 20.17
N GLN A 28 -6.41 -5.81 18.93
CA GLN A 28 -7.22 -6.22 17.78
C GLN A 28 -7.65 -7.70 17.77
N ARG A 29 -7.09 -8.51 18.66
CA ARG A 29 -7.45 -9.93 18.71
C ARG A 29 -8.40 -10.28 19.85
N CYS A 30 -8.19 -9.73 21.04
CA CYS A 30 -9.02 -10.05 22.22
C CYS A 30 -9.83 -8.87 22.75
N MET A 31 -9.74 -7.70 22.11
CA MET A 31 -10.47 -6.47 22.40
C MET A 31 -10.23 -5.90 23.82
N ARG A 32 -9.23 -6.39 24.57
CA ARG A 32 -8.86 -5.81 25.86
C ARG A 32 -8.09 -4.51 25.69
N THR A 33 -8.31 -3.54 26.57
CA THR A 33 -7.60 -2.27 26.60
C THR A 33 -6.13 -2.46 26.99
N ILE A 34 -5.23 -1.82 26.22
CA ILE A 34 -3.77 -1.97 26.35
C ILE A 34 -3.05 -0.62 26.36
N CYS A 35 -2.22 -0.37 27.36
CA CYS A 35 -1.38 0.83 27.41
C CYS A 35 -0.19 0.74 26.41
N PRO A 36 0.51 1.84 26.13
CA PRO A 36 1.63 1.85 25.17
C PRO A 36 2.70 0.79 25.40
N GLU A 37 3.01 0.45 26.65
CA GLU A 37 3.99 -0.60 26.98
C GLU A 37 3.47 -2.02 26.68
N CYS A 38 2.17 -2.22 26.64
CA CYS A 38 1.54 -3.50 26.29
C CYS A 38 1.19 -3.62 24.82
N GLN A 39 1.48 -2.61 24.01
CA GLN A 39 1.23 -2.64 22.59
C GLN A 39 2.38 -3.30 21.85
N THR A 40 2.09 -4.35 21.10
CA THR A 40 3.01 -4.94 20.14
C THR A 40 2.46 -4.64 18.76
N GLN A 41 3.25 -3.98 17.90
CA GLN A 41 2.87 -3.68 16.53
C GLN A 41 2.59 -4.97 15.76
N ALA A 42 1.44 -5.03 15.09
CA ALA A 42 1.07 -6.05 14.13
C ALA A 42 1.08 -5.47 12.71
N ALA A 43 0.90 -6.29 11.69
CA ALA A 43 0.82 -5.83 10.31
C ALA A 43 -0.32 -4.80 10.10
N VAL A 44 -1.38 -4.93 10.90
CA VAL A 44 -2.45 -3.93 11.02
C VAL A 44 -2.71 -3.74 12.50
N GLY A 45 -2.47 -2.52 13.03
CA GLY A 45 -2.73 -2.13 14.40
C GLY A 45 -1.84 -2.78 15.47
N VAL A 46 -2.40 -3.02 16.66
CA VAL A 46 -1.65 -3.49 17.83
C VAL A 46 -2.31 -4.69 18.50
N ILE A 47 -1.50 -5.58 19.07
CA ILE A 47 -1.95 -6.75 19.82
C ILE A 47 -1.29 -6.78 21.20
N CYS A 48 -1.96 -7.39 22.19
CA CYS A 48 -1.45 -7.53 23.54
C CYS A 48 -0.38 -8.63 23.65
N PRO A 49 0.45 -8.64 24.71
CA PRO A 49 1.50 -9.62 24.89
C PRO A 49 1.01 -11.08 25.00
N GLU A 50 -0.17 -11.32 25.56
CA GLU A 50 -0.78 -12.66 25.63
C GLU A 50 -1.18 -13.16 24.24
N CYS A 51 -1.89 -12.34 23.46
CA CYS A 51 -2.27 -12.69 22.09
C CYS A 51 -1.04 -12.91 21.21
N MET A 52 0.04 -12.14 21.43
CA MET A 52 1.32 -12.36 20.75
C MET A 52 1.94 -13.70 21.15
N ARG A 53 1.95 -14.06 22.45
CA ARG A 53 2.47 -15.34 22.92
C ARG A 53 1.67 -16.51 22.36
N GLU A 54 0.35 -16.41 22.41
CA GLU A 54 -0.55 -17.43 21.86
C GLU A 54 -0.37 -17.58 20.34
N GLN A 55 -0.27 -16.48 19.60
CA GLN A 55 0.03 -16.49 18.17
C GLN A 55 1.39 -17.17 17.87
N ARG A 56 2.40 -16.94 18.73
CA ARG A 56 3.69 -17.63 18.60
C ARG A 56 3.61 -19.11 18.93
N ALA A 57 2.81 -19.51 19.92
CA ALA A 57 2.63 -20.90 20.32
C ALA A 57 1.90 -21.72 19.27
N THR A 58 0.89 -21.13 18.60
CA THR A 58 0.09 -21.78 17.56
C THR A 58 0.77 -21.81 16.19
N ARG A 59 1.96 -21.21 16.03
CA ARG A 59 2.70 -21.22 14.77
C ARG A 59 3.11 -22.62 14.35
N THR A 60 2.79 -22.94 13.11
CA THR A 60 3.22 -24.19 12.48
C THR A 60 4.75 -24.22 12.29
N SER A 61 5.30 -25.42 12.12
CA SER A 61 6.74 -25.59 11.80
C SER A 61 7.15 -24.83 10.52
N ALA A 62 6.27 -24.79 9.53
CA ALA A 62 6.48 -24.04 8.30
C ALA A 62 6.55 -22.51 8.55
N GLN A 63 5.67 -21.98 9.38
CA GLN A 63 5.67 -20.56 9.78
C GLN A 63 6.93 -20.20 10.60
N LYS A 64 7.32 -21.06 11.56
CA LYS A 64 8.59 -20.88 12.32
C LYS A 64 9.81 -20.91 11.41
N LYS A 65 9.85 -21.79 10.40
CA LYS A 65 10.93 -21.87 9.42
C LYS A 65 10.96 -20.65 8.50
N ALA A 66 9.81 -20.17 8.07
CA ALA A 66 9.67 -18.94 7.28
C ALA A 66 10.16 -17.72 8.06
N GLU A 67 9.75 -17.58 9.32
CA GLU A 67 10.20 -16.50 10.20
C GLU A 67 11.71 -16.53 10.45
N ARG A 68 12.30 -17.72 10.73
CA ARG A 68 13.76 -17.88 10.87
C ARG A 68 14.52 -17.53 9.59
N ARG A 69 13.94 -17.81 8.41
CA ARG A 69 14.52 -17.39 7.12
C ARG A 69 14.43 -15.87 6.95
N TRP A 70 13.33 -15.29 7.44
CA TRP A 70 13.11 -13.85 7.39
C TRP A 70 14.01 -13.10 8.38
N SER A 71 14.18 -13.57 9.61
CA SER A 71 15.00 -12.94 10.64
C SER A 71 16.52 -13.11 10.43
N ARG A 72 16.95 -14.17 9.76
CA ARG A 72 18.38 -14.41 9.44
C ARG A 72 18.91 -13.60 8.27
N ALA A 73 18.06 -13.05 7.42
CA ALA A 73 18.53 -12.05 6.46
C ALA A 73 18.96 -10.81 7.25
N PRO A 74 20.11 -10.21 6.97
CA PRO A 74 20.48 -8.94 7.56
C PRO A 74 19.45 -7.89 7.12
N VAL A 75 18.41 -7.75 7.88
CA VAL A 75 17.57 -6.57 7.86
C VAL A 75 18.49 -5.50 8.38
N ALA A 76 18.98 -4.62 7.52
CA ALA A 76 19.49 -3.34 7.95
C ALA A 76 18.45 -2.83 8.94
N ALA A 77 18.88 -2.63 10.18
CA ALA A 77 18.10 -2.33 11.37
C ALA A 77 16.64 -1.99 11.09
N VAL A 78 15.73 -2.95 11.23
CA VAL A 78 14.28 -2.72 11.22
C VAL A 78 13.94 -2.11 12.58
N GLY A 79 14.44 -0.99 12.84
CA GLY A 79 14.17 -0.25 14.05
C GLY A 79 14.52 1.18 13.79
N THR A 80 13.56 2.06 13.81
CA THR A 80 13.71 3.51 13.79
C THR A 80 13.76 4.22 12.43
N GLN A 81 13.72 3.56 11.28
CA GLN A 81 13.61 4.33 10.03
C GLN A 81 12.20 4.96 9.95
N ARG A 82 12.20 6.29 10.03
CA ARG A 82 10.98 7.06 9.79
C ARG A 82 10.49 6.78 8.37
N PRO A 83 9.20 6.67 8.13
CA PRO A 83 8.65 6.42 6.78
C PRO A 83 8.73 7.70 5.92
N THR A 84 9.95 8.14 5.65
CA THR A 84 10.25 9.43 5.01
C THR A 84 9.74 9.48 3.58
N ALA A 85 9.90 8.39 2.81
CA ALA A 85 9.40 8.34 1.44
C ALA A 85 7.88 8.43 1.39
N THR A 86 7.19 7.79 2.34
CA THR A 86 5.73 7.93 2.50
C THR A 86 5.33 9.39 2.68
N TYR A 87 5.97 10.11 3.60
CA TYR A 87 5.66 11.52 3.85
C TYR A 87 6.01 12.41 2.67
N VAL A 88 7.12 12.14 1.98
CA VAL A 88 7.51 12.89 0.77
C VAL A 88 6.48 12.69 -0.35
N ILE A 89 6.03 11.47 -0.60
CA ILE A 89 5.00 11.19 -1.62
C ILE A 89 3.70 11.90 -1.25
N ILE A 90 3.27 11.84 0.02
CA ILE A 90 2.09 12.56 0.50
C ILE A 90 2.23 14.07 0.27
N ALA A 91 3.38 14.65 0.64
CA ALA A 91 3.64 16.08 0.47
C ALA A 91 3.62 16.50 -1.01
N ILE A 92 4.25 15.73 -1.90
CA ILE A 92 4.23 15.97 -3.35
C ILE A 92 2.79 15.91 -3.87
N THR A 93 2.03 14.86 -3.51
CA THR A 93 0.65 14.69 -3.96
C THR A 93 -0.25 15.82 -3.47
N ALA A 94 -0.10 16.23 -2.20
CA ALA A 94 -0.85 17.35 -1.65
C ALA A 94 -0.50 18.68 -2.36
N ALA A 95 0.78 18.93 -2.64
CA ALA A 95 1.22 20.10 -3.37
C ALA A 95 0.66 20.12 -4.81
N VAL A 96 0.72 18.98 -5.51
CA VAL A 96 0.13 18.84 -6.86
C VAL A 96 -1.37 19.09 -6.82
N PHE A 97 -2.08 18.52 -5.83
CA PHE A 97 -3.52 18.75 -5.69
C PHE A 97 -3.88 20.21 -5.42
N VAL A 98 -3.08 20.90 -4.59
CA VAL A 98 -3.25 22.35 -4.40
C VAL A 98 -3.04 23.11 -5.71
N LEU A 99 -2.03 22.76 -6.50
CA LEU A 99 -1.80 23.37 -7.81
C LEU A 99 -2.96 23.12 -8.78
N GLN A 100 -3.57 21.91 -8.78
CA GLN A 100 -4.76 21.59 -9.60
C GLN A 100 -5.95 22.53 -9.29
N LEU A 101 -6.10 23.00 -8.04
CA LEU A 101 -7.18 23.92 -7.67
C LEU A 101 -7.04 25.32 -8.30
N PHE A 102 -5.80 25.74 -8.58
CA PHE A 102 -5.51 27.08 -9.12
C PHE A 102 -5.16 27.07 -10.61
N ILE A 103 -4.73 25.93 -11.15
CA ILE A 103 -4.24 25.79 -12.52
C ILE A 103 -4.96 24.62 -13.21
N PRO A 104 -6.15 24.84 -13.80
CA PRO A 104 -6.93 23.75 -14.43
C PRO A 104 -6.19 23.01 -15.56
N ALA A 105 -5.19 23.64 -16.18
CA ALA A 105 -4.40 23.02 -17.24
C ALA A 105 -3.58 21.80 -16.75
N ILE A 106 -3.32 21.66 -15.44
CA ILE A 106 -2.54 20.55 -14.88
C ILE A 106 -3.20 19.20 -15.22
N ASP A 107 -4.52 19.09 -15.08
CA ASP A 107 -5.23 17.86 -15.42
C ASP A 107 -5.05 17.51 -16.89
N GLY A 108 -5.21 18.48 -17.77
CA GLY A 108 -5.02 18.31 -19.21
C GLY A 108 -3.61 17.88 -19.62
N LEU A 109 -2.58 18.29 -18.85
CA LEU A 109 -1.18 17.99 -19.15
C LEU A 109 -0.66 16.68 -18.55
N PHE A 110 -1.24 16.22 -17.44
CA PHE A 110 -0.66 15.14 -16.63
C PHE A 110 -1.60 13.97 -16.34
N ALA A 111 -2.92 14.12 -16.56
CA ALA A 111 -3.85 12.99 -16.46
C ALA A 111 -3.58 11.96 -17.55
N PHE A 112 -3.79 10.68 -17.24
CA PHE A 112 -3.55 9.59 -18.18
C PHE A 112 -4.79 9.23 -18.97
N ASN A 113 -4.59 9.02 -20.26
CA ASN A 113 -5.50 8.34 -21.17
C ASN A 113 -4.64 7.51 -22.13
N SER A 114 -5.15 6.36 -22.59
CA SER A 114 -4.37 5.43 -23.43
C SER A 114 -3.97 6.01 -24.78
N VAL A 115 -4.65 7.03 -25.29
CA VAL A 115 -4.27 7.69 -26.56
C VAL A 115 -2.86 8.29 -26.50
N TYR A 116 -2.39 8.67 -25.30
CA TYR A 116 -1.07 9.28 -25.10
C TYR A 116 0.10 8.29 -25.09
N VAL A 117 -0.16 7.02 -25.27
CA VAL A 117 0.88 6.00 -25.47
C VAL A 117 0.83 5.37 -26.85
N ILE A 118 0.02 5.93 -27.77
CA ILE A 118 -0.09 5.52 -29.18
C ILE A 118 0.72 6.49 -30.03
N PRO A 119 1.90 6.11 -30.55
CA PRO A 119 2.80 7.02 -31.25
C PRO A 119 2.20 7.71 -32.47
N SER A 120 1.25 7.06 -33.16
CA SER A 120 0.56 7.60 -34.33
C SER A 120 -0.49 8.68 -34.00
N ILE A 121 -0.90 8.79 -32.73
CA ILE A 121 -1.93 9.75 -32.29
C ILE A 121 -1.29 10.83 -31.41
N ALA A 122 -0.72 10.42 -30.28
CA ALA A 122 -0.02 11.31 -29.34
C ALA A 122 0.95 10.48 -28.50
N PHE A 123 2.15 11.01 -28.24
CA PHE A 123 3.15 10.27 -27.48
C PHE A 123 3.62 11.11 -26.28
N GLU A 124 2.95 10.90 -25.14
CA GLU A 124 3.20 11.58 -23.87
C GLU A 124 3.32 10.56 -22.73
N PRO A 125 4.35 9.68 -22.75
CA PRO A 125 4.45 8.54 -21.85
C PRO A 125 4.64 8.91 -20.38
N TRP A 126 5.04 10.14 -20.06
CA TRP A 126 5.13 10.62 -18.67
C TRP A 126 3.79 10.54 -17.93
N ARG A 127 2.66 10.65 -18.64
CA ARG A 127 1.31 10.59 -18.09
C ARG A 127 1.01 9.26 -17.37
N LEU A 128 1.69 8.17 -17.76
CA LEU A 128 1.61 6.87 -17.07
C LEU A 128 1.98 6.96 -15.60
N LEU A 129 2.87 7.88 -15.23
CA LEU A 129 3.32 8.06 -13.85
C LEU A 129 2.80 9.34 -13.22
N THR A 130 2.66 10.44 -13.98
CA THR A 130 2.20 11.71 -13.41
C THR A 130 0.77 11.66 -12.94
N ALA A 131 -0.09 10.88 -13.59
CA ALA A 131 -1.48 10.68 -13.21
C ALA A 131 -1.64 10.14 -11.75
N VAL A 132 -0.63 9.45 -11.23
CA VAL A 132 -0.62 8.93 -9.87
C VAL A 132 -0.66 10.04 -8.81
N PHE A 133 -0.20 11.24 -9.14
CA PHE A 133 -0.14 12.39 -8.23
C PHE A 133 -1.35 13.32 -8.36
N LEU A 134 -2.17 13.16 -9.40
CA LEU A 134 -3.37 13.96 -9.62
C LEU A 134 -4.59 13.38 -8.91
N HIS A 135 -5.54 14.22 -8.49
CA HIS A 135 -6.76 13.76 -7.84
C HIS A 135 -7.97 14.62 -8.22
N SER A 136 -9.11 13.98 -8.39
CA SER A 136 -10.34 14.61 -8.88
C SER A 136 -11.15 15.36 -7.80
N SER A 137 -10.87 15.12 -6.51
CA SER A 137 -11.62 15.74 -5.41
C SER A 137 -10.86 15.67 -4.08
N PHE A 138 -11.27 16.49 -3.10
CA PHE A 138 -10.74 16.45 -1.73
C PHE A 138 -10.93 15.09 -1.08
N PHE A 139 -12.09 14.46 -1.30
CA PHE A 139 -12.36 13.14 -0.76
C PHE A 139 -11.44 12.08 -1.38
N HIS A 140 -11.21 12.17 -2.70
CA HIS A 140 -10.34 11.25 -3.42
C HIS A 140 -8.89 11.34 -2.94
N VAL A 141 -8.32 12.55 -2.85
CA VAL A 141 -6.95 12.71 -2.35
C VAL A 141 -6.85 12.33 -0.87
N GLY A 142 -7.84 12.70 -0.05
CA GLY A 142 -7.85 12.39 1.38
C GLY A 142 -7.80 10.90 1.67
N LEU A 143 -8.65 10.12 1.02
CA LEU A 143 -8.67 8.65 1.19
C LEU A 143 -7.39 7.99 0.69
N ASN A 144 -6.85 8.42 -0.46
CA ASN A 144 -5.59 7.89 -0.98
C ASN A 144 -4.42 8.19 -0.03
N MET A 145 -4.32 9.42 0.47
CA MET A 145 -3.23 9.82 1.38
C MET A 145 -3.36 9.13 2.75
N LEU A 146 -4.58 8.95 3.25
CA LEU A 146 -4.82 8.17 4.45
C LEU A 146 -4.38 6.71 4.28
N ALA A 147 -4.76 6.07 3.19
CA ALA A 147 -4.37 4.69 2.88
C ALA A 147 -2.85 4.58 2.71
N LEU A 148 -2.24 5.49 1.95
CA LEU A 148 -0.79 5.55 1.77
C LEU A 148 -0.06 5.74 3.11
N TRP A 149 -0.54 6.63 3.96
CA TRP A 149 0.02 6.84 5.29
C TRP A 149 -0.06 5.58 6.17
N MET A 150 -1.24 4.94 6.23
CA MET A 150 -1.45 3.73 7.03
C MET A 150 -0.55 2.57 6.57
N ILE A 151 -0.51 2.31 5.26
CA ILE A 151 0.26 1.20 4.69
C ILE A 151 1.75 1.52 4.69
N GLY A 152 2.13 2.74 4.31
CA GLY A 152 3.50 3.18 4.19
C GLY A 152 4.25 3.14 5.53
N ARG A 153 3.61 3.55 6.63
CA ARG A 153 4.18 3.45 7.98
C ARG A 153 4.58 2.02 8.37
N SER A 154 3.89 1.03 7.84
CA SER A 154 4.18 -0.38 8.14
C SER A 154 5.14 -0.99 7.12
N LEU A 155 5.00 -0.64 5.85
CA LEU A 155 5.69 -1.31 4.75
C LEU A 155 7.06 -0.68 4.44
N GLU A 156 7.18 0.64 4.51
CA GLU A 156 8.45 1.34 4.22
C GLU A 156 9.59 0.97 5.18
N PRO A 157 9.39 0.90 6.53
CA PRO A 157 10.44 0.43 7.43
C PRO A 157 10.87 -1.02 7.17
N LEU A 158 10.00 -1.87 6.63
CA LEU A 158 10.31 -3.26 6.27
C LEU A 158 11.14 -3.37 4.99
N LEU A 159 10.89 -2.50 4.02
CA LEU A 159 11.52 -2.55 2.69
C LEU A 159 12.74 -1.64 2.59
N GLY A 160 12.72 -0.53 3.31
CA GLY A 160 13.60 0.63 3.10
C GLY A 160 13.06 1.55 2.01
N HIS A 161 13.49 2.83 2.04
CA HIS A 161 12.96 3.91 1.20
C HIS A 161 12.99 3.59 -0.30
N GLY A 162 14.14 3.14 -0.83
CA GLY A 162 14.30 2.91 -2.27
C GLY A 162 13.38 1.81 -2.81
N ARG A 163 13.25 0.68 -2.08
CA ARG A 163 12.34 -0.41 -2.47
C ARG A 163 10.87 0.02 -2.36
N PHE A 164 10.53 0.81 -1.36
CA PHE A 164 9.18 1.34 -1.18
C PHE A 164 8.79 2.28 -2.33
N VAL A 165 9.67 3.21 -2.70
CA VAL A 165 9.45 4.10 -3.85
C VAL A 165 9.34 3.32 -5.16
N ALA A 166 10.24 2.36 -5.40
CA ALA A 166 10.17 1.51 -6.60
C ALA A 166 8.84 0.73 -6.65
N LEU A 167 8.41 0.15 -5.54
CA LEU A 167 7.12 -0.53 -5.44
C LEU A 167 5.96 0.41 -5.76
N TYR A 168 5.94 1.61 -5.16
CA TYR A 168 4.89 2.60 -5.37
C TYR A 168 4.79 3.02 -6.84
N LEU A 169 5.90 3.43 -7.45
CA LEU A 169 5.93 3.91 -8.82
C LEU A 169 5.63 2.81 -9.85
N LEU A 170 6.22 1.63 -9.71
CA LEU A 170 5.95 0.51 -10.61
C LEU A 170 4.51 -0.01 -10.47
N SER A 171 3.94 0.03 -9.28
CA SER A 171 2.52 -0.32 -9.08
C SER A 171 1.60 0.71 -9.70
N GLY A 172 1.93 2.00 -9.60
CA GLY A 172 1.22 3.07 -10.29
C GLY A 172 1.27 2.92 -11.81
N LEU A 173 2.46 2.63 -12.35
CA LEU A 173 2.64 2.29 -13.76
C LEU A 173 1.79 1.07 -14.15
N GLY A 174 1.78 0.02 -13.33
CA GLY A 174 0.94 -1.16 -13.52
C GLY A 174 -0.55 -0.83 -13.54
N GLY A 175 -0.98 0.15 -12.75
CA GLY A 175 -2.35 0.67 -12.77
C GLY A 175 -2.67 1.33 -14.12
N SER A 176 -1.81 2.23 -14.61
CA SER A 176 -2.00 2.90 -15.90
C SER A 176 -1.99 1.91 -17.06
N VAL A 177 -1.07 0.94 -17.05
CA VAL A 177 -1.03 -0.14 -18.06
C VAL A 177 -2.30 -1.00 -17.99
N GLY A 178 -2.79 -1.33 -16.80
CA GLY A 178 -4.04 -2.06 -16.64
C GLY A 178 -5.24 -1.35 -17.27
N VAL A 179 -5.30 -0.03 -17.12
CA VAL A 179 -6.33 0.79 -17.79
C VAL A 179 -6.15 0.76 -19.31
N ALA A 180 -4.94 0.96 -19.82
CA ALA A 180 -4.67 0.96 -21.25
C ALA A 180 -5.06 -0.36 -21.93
N LEU A 181 -4.93 -1.49 -21.22
CA LEU A 181 -5.26 -2.82 -21.73
C LEU A 181 -6.74 -3.17 -21.65
N ILE A 182 -7.41 -2.78 -20.55
CA ILE A 182 -8.76 -3.29 -20.21
C ILE A 182 -9.85 -2.28 -20.54
N ALA A 183 -9.56 -0.99 -20.42
CA ALA A 183 -10.52 0.09 -20.64
C ALA A 183 -9.86 1.29 -21.35
N PRO A 184 -9.42 1.10 -22.61
CA PRO A 184 -8.79 2.16 -23.38
C PRO A 184 -9.77 3.34 -23.55
N GLY A 185 -9.22 4.54 -23.57
CA GLY A 185 -10.00 5.78 -23.77
C GLY A 185 -10.57 6.41 -22.53
N ILE A 186 -10.55 5.75 -21.36
CA ILE A 186 -10.94 6.43 -20.10
C ILE A 186 -9.82 7.31 -19.56
N TRP A 187 -10.21 8.45 -18.96
CA TRP A 187 -9.28 9.31 -18.23
C TRP A 187 -9.08 8.81 -16.81
N VAL A 188 -7.83 8.80 -16.38
CA VAL A 188 -7.45 8.29 -15.06
C VAL A 188 -6.54 9.27 -14.34
N VAL A 189 -6.86 9.49 -13.06
CA VAL A 189 -6.06 10.20 -12.07
C VAL A 189 -6.16 9.48 -10.73
N GLY A 190 -5.12 9.56 -9.92
CA GLY A 190 -5.14 9.08 -8.53
C GLY A 190 -4.05 8.09 -8.18
N ALA A 191 -3.64 8.16 -6.92
CA ALA A 191 -2.64 7.26 -6.34
C ALA A 191 -3.17 5.83 -6.11
N SER A 192 -4.45 5.57 -6.34
CA SER A 192 -5.12 4.34 -5.92
C SER A 192 -4.52 3.08 -6.53
N GLY A 193 -4.09 3.10 -7.80
CA GLY A 193 -3.38 1.98 -8.43
C GLY A 193 -2.09 1.62 -7.68
N ALA A 194 -1.29 2.63 -7.30
CA ALA A 194 -0.09 2.43 -6.49
C ALA A 194 -0.43 1.91 -5.09
N VAL A 195 -1.47 2.45 -4.44
CA VAL A 195 -1.95 2.01 -3.11
C VAL A 195 -2.41 0.55 -3.14
N PHE A 196 -3.16 0.14 -4.18
CA PHE A 196 -3.52 -1.27 -4.37
C PHE A 196 -2.27 -2.15 -4.56
N GLY A 197 -1.24 -1.64 -5.23
CA GLY A 197 0.04 -2.34 -5.33
C GLY A 197 0.74 -2.50 -3.99
N LEU A 198 0.72 -1.48 -3.12
CA LEU A 198 1.22 -1.60 -1.75
C LEU A 198 0.46 -2.68 -0.97
N LEU A 199 -0.87 -2.75 -1.11
CA LEU A 199 -1.71 -3.81 -0.51
C LEU A 199 -1.34 -5.19 -1.07
N GLY A 200 -1.13 -5.31 -2.38
CA GLY A 200 -0.68 -6.55 -3.03
C GLY A 200 0.67 -7.03 -2.51
N ALA A 201 1.64 -6.13 -2.39
CA ALA A 201 2.93 -6.45 -1.80
C ALA A 201 2.81 -6.85 -0.32
N LEU A 202 2.01 -6.11 0.45
CA LEU A 202 1.77 -6.40 1.87
C LEU A 202 1.10 -7.76 2.06
N LEU A 203 0.16 -8.13 1.18
CA LEU A 203 -0.48 -9.45 1.17
C LEU A 203 0.54 -10.58 0.97
N VAL A 204 1.39 -10.46 -0.07
CA VAL A 204 2.39 -11.48 -0.40
C VAL A 204 3.46 -11.57 0.68
N ILE A 205 4.00 -10.43 1.12
CA ILE A 205 5.02 -10.37 2.17
C ILE A 205 4.44 -10.87 3.50
N GLY A 206 3.25 -10.40 3.88
CA GLY A 206 2.56 -10.83 5.10
C GLY A 206 2.33 -12.33 5.14
N ARG A 207 1.82 -12.91 4.03
CA ARG A 207 1.66 -14.37 3.91
C ARG A 207 3.00 -15.10 4.03
N HIS A 208 4.05 -14.56 3.43
CA HIS A 208 5.39 -15.18 3.47
C HIS A 208 5.99 -15.20 4.87
N ILE A 209 5.73 -14.20 5.70
CA ILE A 209 6.19 -14.16 7.11
C ILE A 209 5.20 -14.78 8.09
N GLY A 210 4.07 -15.29 7.61
CA GLY A 210 3.03 -15.92 8.44
C GLY A 210 2.19 -14.94 9.25
N ALA A 211 2.09 -13.67 8.80
CA ALA A 211 1.19 -12.69 9.41
C ALA A 211 -0.28 -13.01 9.11
N ASN A 212 -1.18 -12.54 9.97
CA ASN A 212 -2.61 -12.59 9.67
C ASN A 212 -2.93 -11.55 8.59
N ILE A 213 -3.38 -12.03 7.43
CA ILE A 213 -3.71 -11.21 6.27
C ILE A 213 -5.21 -10.95 6.10
N THR A 214 -6.05 -11.46 7.01
CA THR A 214 -7.51 -11.37 6.89
C THR A 214 -7.99 -9.92 6.78
N GLY A 215 -7.45 -9.02 7.61
CA GLY A 215 -7.79 -7.60 7.52
C GLY A 215 -7.42 -6.97 6.19
N ILE A 216 -6.28 -7.36 5.61
CA ILE A 216 -5.84 -6.88 4.28
C ILE A 216 -6.80 -7.36 3.21
N LEU A 217 -7.21 -8.63 3.26
CA LEU A 217 -8.17 -9.21 2.31
C LEU A 217 -9.54 -8.54 2.38
N ILE A 218 -10.02 -8.24 3.59
CA ILE A 218 -11.30 -7.53 3.79
C ILE A 218 -11.23 -6.12 3.19
N VAL A 219 -10.20 -5.34 3.51
CA VAL A 219 -10.02 -3.99 2.98
C VAL A 219 -9.92 -4.02 1.46
N LEU A 220 -9.14 -4.95 0.92
CA LEU A 220 -8.93 -5.10 -0.52
C LEU A 220 -10.23 -5.51 -1.22
N GLY A 221 -10.99 -6.46 -0.66
CA GLY A 221 -12.28 -6.90 -1.19
C GLY A 221 -13.30 -5.79 -1.20
N ILE A 222 -13.47 -5.07 -0.10
CA ILE A 222 -14.41 -3.94 0.00
C ILE A 222 -14.06 -2.86 -1.04
N ASN A 223 -12.80 -2.44 -1.11
CA ASN A 223 -12.38 -1.39 -2.05
C ASN A 223 -12.51 -1.83 -3.51
N LEU A 224 -12.27 -3.11 -3.81
CA LEU A 224 -12.46 -3.64 -5.15
C LEU A 224 -13.95 -3.66 -5.53
N VAL A 225 -14.83 -4.12 -4.61
CA VAL A 225 -16.28 -4.16 -4.84
C VAL A 225 -16.85 -2.75 -5.05
N ILE A 226 -16.42 -1.76 -4.27
CA ILE A 226 -16.83 -0.35 -4.44
C ILE A 226 -16.47 0.14 -5.86
N GLY A 227 -15.35 -0.32 -6.42
CA GLY A 227 -14.93 0.01 -7.78
C GLY A 227 -15.90 -0.41 -8.88
N PHE A 228 -16.78 -1.38 -8.63
CA PHE A 228 -17.81 -1.84 -9.58
C PHE A 228 -19.17 -1.16 -9.38
N ILE A 229 -19.35 -0.32 -8.35
CA ILE A 229 -20.63 0.35 -8.10
C ILE A 229 -20.82 1.49 -9.13
N PRO A 230 -21.89 1.47 -9.93
CA PRO A 230 -22.18 2.53 -10.87
C PRO A 230 -22.28 3.90 -10.18
N GLY A 231 -21.79 4.95 -10.83
CA GLY A 231 -21.84 6.32 -10.32
C GLY A 231 -20.61 6.79 -9.55
N TYR A 232 -19.74 5.89 -9.07
CA TYR A 232 -18.49 6.29 -8.40
C TYR A 232 -17.35 6.61 -9.36
N ASN A 233 -17.47 6.25 -10.65
CA ASN A 233 -16.45 6.48 -11.70
C ASN A 233 -15.03 6.06 -11.29
N ILE A 234 -14.91 4.92 -10.59
CA ILE A 234 -13.63 4.39 -10.11
C ILE A 234 -13.03 3.50 -11.21
N ALA A 235 -11.80 3.80 -11.61
CA ALA A 235 -11.04 2.98 -12.56
C ALA A 235 -10.55 1.69 -11.87
N TRP A 236 -11.44 0.70 -11.65
CA TRP A 236 -11.09 -0.57 -11.01
C TRP A 236 -9.98 -1.32 -11.75
N GLN A 237 -9.84 -1.09 -13.06
CA GLN A 237 -8.77 -1.63 -13.90
C GLN A 237 -7.38 -1.18 -13.41
N ALA A 238 -7.27 0.09 -12.97
CA ALA A 238 -6.05 0.60 -12.36
C ALA A 238 -5.77 -0.09 -11.02
N HIS A 239 -6.80 -0.38 -10.23
CA HIS A 239 -6.67 -1.09 -8.96
C HIS A 239 -6.15 -2.52 -9.18
N VAL A 240 -6.73 -3.26 -10.13
CA VAL A 240 -6.30 -4.62 -10.47
C VAL A 240 -4.88 -4.62 -11.02
N GLY A 241 -4.57 -3.73 -11.98
CA GLY A 241 -3.23 -3.61 -12.56
C GLY A 241 -2.16 -3.33 -11.51
N GLY A 242 -2.42 -2.34 -10.65
CA GLY A 242 -1.54 -2.00 -9.53
C GLY A 242 -1.37 -3.15 -8.54
N LEU A 243 -2.47 -3.81 -8.15
CA LEU A 243 -2.47 -4.96 -7.24
C LEU A 243 -1.59 -6.12 -7.75
N VAL A 244 -1.77 -6.50 -9.01
CA VAL A 244 -1.01 -7.59 -9.63
C VAL A 244 0.48 -7.26 -9.65
N VAL A 245 0.84 -6.06 -10.11
CA VAL A 245 2.25 -5.63 -10.18
C VAL A 245 2.85 -5.54 -8.78
N GLY A 246 2.12 -4.96 -7.82
CA GLY A 246 2.58 -4.89 -6.44
C GLY A 246 2.77 -6.26 -5.79
N ALA A 247 1.89 -7.21 -6.06
CA ALA A 247 2.03 -8.59 -5.59
C ALA A 247 3.27 -9.28 -6.21
N LEU A 248 3.52 -9.09 -7.51
CA LEU A 248 4.73 -9.58 -8.18
C LEU A 248 6.00 -8.98 -7.57
N ILE A 249 6.04 -7.68 -7.35
CA ILE A 249 7.17 -7.00 -6.71
C ILE A 249 7.35 -7.48 -5.27
N GLY A 250 6.25 -7.64 -4.53
CA GLY A 250 6.26 -8.24 -3.18
C GLY A 250 6.89 -9.64 -3.17
N LEU A 251 6.59 -10.46 -4.18
CA LEU A 251 7.19 -11.77 -4.36
C LEU A 251 8.69 -11.68 -4.67
N VAL A 252 9.10 -10.75 -5.54
CA VAL A 252 10.51 -10.46 -5.82
C VAL A 252 11.23 -10.10 -4.53
N PHE A 253 10.70 -9.17 -3.74
CA PHE A 253 11.30 -8.77 -2.46
C PHE A 253 11.36 -9.93 -1.46
N ALA A 254 10.31 -10.73 -1.36
CA ALA A 254 10.28 -11.89 -0.48
C ALA A 254 11.36 -12.93 -0.82
N ARG A 255 11.70 -13.10 -2.10
CA ARG A 255 12.67 -14.10 -2.58
C ARG A 255 14.10 -13.59 -2.71
N THR A 256 14.31 -12.26 -2.80
CA THR A 256 15.64 -11.66 -3.07
C THR A 256 16.15 -10.78 -1.92
N ARG A 257 15.89 -11.15 -0.68
CA ARG A 257 16.16 -10.34 0.52
C ARG A 257 17.62 -10.16 0.87
N THR A 258 18.48 -11.11 0.51
CA THR A 258 19.91 -11.07 0.86
C THR A 258 20.64 -10.04 0.02
N ARG A 259 21.68 -9.39 0.59
CA ARG A 259 22.52 -8.43 -0.16
C ARG A 259 23.13 -9.05 -1.42
N ALA A 260 23.53 -10.31 -1.36
CA ALA A 260 24.06 -11.04 -2.51
C ALA A 260 23.07 -11.15 -3.68
N ARG A 261 21.76 -11.07 -3.42
CA ARG A 261 20.71 -11.12 -4.45
C ARG A 261 20.20 -9.74 -4.88
N GLN A 262 20.80 -8.66 -4.39
CA GLN A 262 20.41 -7.31 -4.76
C GLN A 262 20.49 -7.02 -6.26
N PRO A 263 21.56 -7.44 -7.00
CA PRO A 263 21.59 -7.28 -8.46
C PRO A 263 20.43 -7.99 -9.16
N LEU A 264 20.13 -9.23 -8.75
CA LEU A 264 18.98 -9.99 -9.27
C LEU A 264 17.66 -9.26 -8.97
N GLN A 265 17.50 -8.69 -7.77
CA GLN A 265 16.32 -7.91 -7.40
C GLN A 265 16.13 -6.74 -8.33
N ILE A 266 17.19 -5.95 -8.56
CA ILE A 266 17.14 -4.79 -9.46
C ILE A 266 16.81 -5.25 -10.89
N GLY A 267 17.48 -6.28 -11.39
CA GLY A 267 17.20 -6.84 -12.71
C GLY A 267 15.73 -7.26 -12.89
N LEU A 268 15.14 -7.91 -11.87
CA LEU A 268 13.73 -8.31 -11.91
C LEU A 268 12.78 -7.10 -11.88
N LEU A 269 13.09 -6.05 -11.10
CA LEU A 269 12.29 -4.82 -11.09
C LEU A 269 12.34 -4.09 -12.44
N VAL A 270 13.54 -4.02 -13.04
CA VAL A 270 13.73 -3.46 -14.39
C VAL A 270 12.94 -4.29 -15.41
N LEU A 271 13.02 -5.63 -15.34
CA LEU A 271 12.26 -6.52 -16.23
C LEU A 271 10.75 -6.31 -16.10
N ILE A 272 10.22 -6.13 -14.88
CA ILE A 272 8.81 -5.79 -14.66
C ILE A 272 8.49 -4.44 -15.32
N GLY A 273 9.30 -3.41 -15.11
CA GLY A 273 9.09 -2.10 -15.72
C GLY A 273 9.12 -2.15 -17.26
N VAL A 274 10.12 -2.80 -17.84
CA VAL A 274 10.23 -2.99 -19.29
C VAL A 274 9.06 -3.81 -19.83
N GLY A 275 8.66 -4.88 -19.13
CA GLY A 275 7.50 -5.69 -19.50
C GLY A 275 6.19 -4.89 -19.50
N LEU A 276 6.00 -4.03 -18.51
CA LEU A 276 4.84 -3.13 -18.47
C LEU A 276 4.82 -2.15 -19.64
N LEU A 277 5.97 -1.57 -19.99
CA LEU A 277 6.08 -0.69 -21.16
C LEU A 277 5.87 -1.45 -22.47
N ALA A 278 6.39 -2.68 -22.58
CA ALA A 278 6.18 -3.52 -23.75
C ALA A 278 4.70 -3.89 -23.95
N LEU A 279 3.93 -4.08 -22.86
CA LEU A 279 2.49 -4.34 -22.94
C LEU A 279 1.71 -3.18 -23.55
N LEU A 280 2.24 -1.96 -23.55
CA LEU A 280 1.61 -0.81 -24.22
C LEU A 280 1.64 -0.90 -25.75
N ALA A 281 2.43 -1.82 -26.33
CA ALA A 281 2.35 -2.14 -27.75
C ALA A 281 0.99 -2.76 -28.12
N VAL A 282 0.31 -3.44 -27.19
CA VAL A 282 -0.99 -4.09 -27.44
C VAL A 282 -2.05 -3.05 -27.81
N PRO A 283 -2.37 -2.02 -27.02
CA PRO A 283 -3.33 -1.01 -27.40
C PRO A 283 -2.90 -0.25 -28.67
N ALA A 284 -1.60 -0.05 -28.88
CA ALA A 284 -1.09 0.60 -30.09
C ALA A 284 -1.34 -0.20 -31.38
N VAL A 285 -1.49 -1.52 -31.27
CA VAL A 285 -1.76 -2.40 -32.44
C VAL A 285 -3.26 -2.64 -32.64
N PHE A 286 -4.04 -2.75 -31.55
CA PHE A 286 -5.43 -3.19 -31.62
C PHE A 286 -6.46 -2.05 -31.60
N TYR A 287 -6.07 -0.83 -31.22
CA TYR A 287 -6.97 0.32 -31.11
C TYR A 287 -6.63 1.47 -32.09
N VAL A 288 -5.73 1.23 -33.00
CA VAL A 288 -5.43 2.03 -34.21
C VAL A 288 -5.83 1.24 -35.44
#